data_0f54b73b140b278ebe28490a74e58859
#
_entry.id   0f54b73b140b278ebe28490a74e58859
#
_cell.length_a   1.000
_cell.length_b   1.000
_cell.length_c   1.000
_cell.angle_alpha   90.00
_cell.angle_beta   90.00
_cell.angle_gamma   90.00
#
_symmetry.space_group_name_H-M   'P 1'
#
loop_
_entity.id
_entity.type
_entity.pdbx_description
1 polymer ?
#
loop_
_entity_poly.entity_id
_entity_poly.type
_entity_poly.pdbx_seq_one_letter_code
_entity_poly.pdbx_strand_id
1 'polypeptide(L)' 'EHYRDVLTLRFVDGLSTGEIAEMTGVSENVVSVRIHRGIAKLKTLCATYNI' A
#
# COMPACT_ATOMS: atom_id res chain seq x y z
N GLU A 1 4.90 -10.15 -0.05
CA GLU A 1 3.77 -9.34 0.44
C GLU A 1 3.36 -8.30 -0.57
N HIS A 2 2.14 -8.38 -1.01
CA HIS A 2 1.62 -7.44 -1.99
C HIS A 2 1.44 -6.03 -1.41
N TYR A 3 1.24 -5.93 -0.11
CA TYR A 3 1.08 -4.63 0.56
C TYR A 3 2.34 -3.80 0.50
N ARG A 4 3.49 -4.44 0.68
CA ARG A 4 4.77 -3.77 0.66
C ARG A 4 5.04 -3.12 -0.70
N ASP A 5 4.81 -3.88 -1.79
CA ASP A 5 5.04 -3.38 -3.13
C ASP A 5 4.15 -2.18 -3.44
N VAL A 6 2.87 -2.28 -3.11
CA VAL A 6 1.92 -1.21 -3.36
C VAL A 6 2.26 0.03 -2.55
N LEU A 7 2.62 -0.14 -1.29
CA LEU A 7 3.01 0.98 -0.43
C LEU A 7 4.27 1.66 -0.93
N THR A 8 5.24 0.88 -1.39
CA THR A 8 6.48 1.44 -1.95
C THR A 8 6.17 2.28 -3.19
N LEU A 9 5.37 1.76 -4.10
CA LEU A 9 5.01 2.49 -5.31
C LEU A 9 4.26 3.77 -4.98
N ARG A 10 3.36 3.71 -4.01
CA ARG A 10 2.52 4.85 -3.66
C ARG A 10 3.30 5.95 -2.92
N PHE A 11 4.13 5.58 -1.96
CA PHE A 11 4.75 6.55 -1.05
C PHE A 11 6.20 6.86 -1.36
N VAL A 12 6.94 5.92 -1.90
CA VAL A 12 8.34 6.16 -2.26
C VAL A 12 8.44 6.69 -3.68
N ASP A 13 7.78 6.03 -4.63
CA ASP A 13 7.83 6.42 -6.04
C ASP A 13 6.82 7.51 -6.39
N GLY A 14 5.86 7.78 -5.52
CA GLY A 14 4.90 8.85 -5.71
C GLY A 14 3.85 8.59 -6.78
N LEU A 15 3.56 7.33 -7.07
CA LEU A 15 2.57 6.98 -8.08
C LEU A 15 1.15 7.08 -7.51
N SER A 16 0.21 7.45 -8.38
CA SER A 16 -1.21 7.45 -8.01
C SER A 16 -1.76 6.03 -8.02
N THR A 17 -2.93 5.84 -7.39
CA THR A 17 -3.58 4.53 -7.40
C THR A 17 -3.87 4.05 -8.82
N GLY A 18 -4.23 4.96 -9.72
CA GLY A 18 -4.45 4.61 -11.13
C GLY A 18 -3.20 4.12 -11.82
N GLU A 19 -2.08 4.80 -11.57
CA GLU A 19 -0.80 4.41 -12.13
C GLU A 19 -0.34 3.05 -11.60
N ILE A 20 -0.51 2.83 -10.31
CA ILE A 20 -0.17 1.54 -9.70
C ILE A 20 -1.04 0.42 -10.29
N ALA A 21 -2.33 0.69 -10.48
CA ALA A 21 -3.25 -0.27 -11.06
C ALA A 21 -2.79 -0.68 -12.46
N GLU A 22 -2.38 0.28 -13.27
CA GLU A 22 -1.87 -0.01 -14.61
C GLU A 22 -0.61 -0.85 -14.57
N MET A 23 0.32 -0.51 -13.71
CA MET A 23 1.59 -1.22 -13.61
C MET A 23 1.43 -2.66 -13.10
N THR A 24 0.51 -2.87 -12.19
CA THR A 24 0.36 -4.17 -11.53
C THR A 24 -0.71 -5.05 -12.17
N GLY A 25 -1.50 -4.50 -13.07
CA GLY A 25 -2.54 -5.26 -13.75
C GLY A 25 -3.77 -5.56 -12.91
N VAL A 26 -3.96 -4.84 -11.81
CA VAL A 26 -5.16 -4.99 -10.97
C VAL A 26 -5.97 -3.70 -11.00
N SER A 27 -7.21 -3.74 -10.51
CA SER A 27 -8.07 -2.55 -10.53
C SER A 27 -7.62 -1.53 -9.47
N GLU A 28 -7.99 -0.26 -9.69
CA GLU A 28 -7.75 0.79 -8.69
C GLU A 28 -8.36 0.46 -7.35
N ASN A 29 -9.52 -0.17 -7.38
CA ASN A 29 -10.21 -0.55 -6.15
C ASN A 29 -9.37 -1.52 -5.34
N VAL A 30 -8.77 -2.49 -6.01
CA VAL A 30 -7.88 -3.47 -5.35
C VAL A 30 -6.65 -2.77 -4.81
N VAL A 31 -6.06 -1.84 -5.57
CA VAL A 31 -4.91 -1.08 -5.12
C VAL A 31 -5.26 -0.28 -3.86
N SER A 32 -6.39 0.39 -3.86
CA SER A 32 -6.87 1.18 -2.73
C SER A 32 -7.02 0.33 -1.47
N VAL A 33 -7.64 -0.83 -1.62
CA VAL A 33 -7.83 -1.77 -0.50
C VAL A 33 -6.49 -2.23 0.05
N ARG A 34 -5.55 -2.55 -0.83
CA ARG A 34 -4.21 -2.99 -0.42
C ARG A 34 -3.46 -1.90 0.33
N ILE A 35 -3.59 -0.65 -0.12
CA ILE A 35 -2.97 0.48 0.58
C ILE A 35 -3.54 0.63 1.98
N HIS A 36 -4.85 0.61 2.11
CA HIS A 36 -5.51 0.73 3.42
C HIS A 36 -5.10 -0.38 4.37
N ARG A 37 -5.08 -1.62 3.88
CA ARG A 37 -4.70 -2.76 4.70
C ARG A 37 -3.23 -2.71 5.10
N GLY A 38 -2.38 -2.27 4.17
CA GLY A 38 -0.96 -2.11 4.44
C GLY A 38 -0.70 -1.07 5.52
N ILE A 39 -1.38 0.07 5.43
CA ILE A 39 -1.26 1.12 6.43
C ILE A 39 -1.74 0.63 7.80
N ALA A 40 -2.86 -0.07 7.84
CA ALA A 40 -3.39 -0.60 9.08
C ALA A 40 -2.39 -1.58 9.72
N LYS A 41 -1.77 -2.41 8.92
CA LYS A 41 -0.76 -3.35 9.41
C LYS A 41 0.46 -2.62 9.96
N LEU A 42 0.91 -1.57 9.28
CA LEU A 42 2.02 -0.76 9.75
C LEU A 42 1.69 -0.08 11.08
N LYS A 43 0.50 0.43 11.22
CA LYS A 43 0.07 1.06 12.48
C LYS A 43 0.10 0.06 13.64
N THR A 44 -0.31 -1.16 13.40
CA THR A 44 -0.27 -2.21 14.40
C THR A 44 1.16 -2.50 14.82
N LEU A 45 2.06 -2.61 13.85
CA LEU A 45 3.47 -2.86 14.14
C LEU A 45 4.09 -1.69 14.90
N CYS A 46 3.79 -0.46 14.49
CA CYS A 46 4.31 0.73 15.17
C CYS A 46 3.82 0.80 16.61
N ALA A 47 2.56 0.48 16.83
CA ALA A 47 2.01 0.44 18.19
C ALA A 47 2.74 -0.58 19.06
N THR A 48 3.10 -1.72 18.48
CA THR A 48 3.85 -2.74 19.18
C THR A 48 5.24 -2.28 19.57
N TYR A 49 5.92 -1.59 18.65
CA TYR A 49 7.28 -1.14 18.88
C TYR A 49 7.36 0.13 19.70
N ASN A 50 6.29 0.85 19.83
CA ASN A 50 6.24 2.15 20.48
C ASN A 50 5.95 2.08 21.99
N ILE A 51 6.05 0.92 22.55
CA ILE A 51 5.75 0.70 23.97
C ILE A 51 6.92 1.04 24.89
#